data_4ddb004ebd00eefd6276b372c0116c9c
#
_entry.id   4ddb004ebd00eefd6276b372c0116c9c
#
_cell.length_a   1.000
_cell.length_b   1.000
_cell.length_c   1.000
_cell.angle_alpha   90.00
_cell.angle_beta   90.00
_cell.angle_gamma   90.00
#
_symmetry.space_group_name_H-M   'P 1'
#
loop_
_entity.id
_entity.type
_entity.pdbx_description
1 polymer ?
#
loop_
_entity_poly.entity_id
_entity_poly.type
_entity_poly.pdbx_seq_one_letter_code
_entity_poly.pdbx_strand_id
1 'polypeptide(L)'
;TVDLSSFYFDIRKDTLYCDEKNSKKRKDCQLILNVILDSLLRWFAPILSFTTEEIFKLVNKNDSEKSIHLKKLNVFPQSWHNTKLEQNWQRIIDIRNEVNSSIETMRAEKIIGSSLEANIEIVLDDENYNLGKNYDFSEICITSSAKITKAKERENSIIVNTCLLYTSPSPRDLA
;
A
#
# COMPACT_ATOMS: atom_id res chain seq x y z
N THR A 1 -0.18 6.03 -12.09
CA THR A 1 -1.35 6.30 -11.22
C THR A 1 -1.74 5.06 -10.42
N VAL A 2 -1.81 3.87 -11.03
CA VAL A 2 -2.24 2.63 -10.36
C VAL A 2 -1.38 2.35 -9.12
N ASP A 3 -0.04 2.35 -9.25
CA ASP A 3 0.88 2.02 -8.14
C ASP A 3 0.77 2.99 -6.95
N LEU A 4 0.43 4.25 -7.21
CA LEU A 4 0.23 5.22 -6.13
C LEU A 4 -1.16 5.11 -5.50
N SER A 5 -2.23 5.15 -6.31
CA SER A 5 -3.59 5.24 -5.78
C SER A 5 -4.12 3.89 -5.30
N SER A 6 -4.01 2.84 -6.12
CA SER A 6 -4.58 1.53 -5.80
C SER A 6 -3.67 0.64 -4.96
N PHE A 7 -2.41 1.03 -4.77
CA PHE A 7 -1.48 0.30 -3.94
C PHE A 7 -0.99 1.16 -2.77
N TYR A 8 -0.06 2.10 -3.02
CA TYR A 8 0.64 2.77 -1.92
C TYR A 8 -0.29 3.57 -1.00
N PHE A 9 -1.19 4.38 -1.56
CA PHE A 9 -2.11 5.17 -0.73
C PHE A 9 -3.10 4.28 0.00
N ASP A 10 -3.53 3.20 -0.62
CA ASP A 10 -4.51 2.29 -0.05
C ASP A 10 -3.95 1.57 1.18
N ILE A 11 -2.78 0.95 1.06
CA ILE A 11 -2.12 0.24 2.18
C ILE A 11 -1.64 1.17 3.30
N ARG A 12 -1.51 2.48 3.06
CA ARG A 12 -1.05 3.45 4.05
C ARG A 12 -2.17 4.24 4.74
N LYS A 13 -3.42 3.97 4.41
CA LYS A 13 -4.57 4.65 5.04
C LYS A 13 -4.55 4.49 6.55
N ASP A 14 -4.41 3.27 7.05
CA ASP A 14 -4.43 3.01 8.49
C ASP A 14 -3.26 3.66 9.19
N THR A 15 -2.06 3.60 8.63
CA THR A 15 -0.88 4.30 9.14
C THR A 15 -1.11 5.81 9.25
N LEU A 16 -1.79 6.42 8.30
CA LEU A 16 -2.02 7.87 8.29
C LEU A 16 -3.13 8.31 9.23
N TYR A 17 -4.20 7.51 9.35
CA TYR A 17 -5.40 7.90 10.09
C TYR A 17 -5.47 7.33 11.49
N CYS A 18 -4.97 6.11 11.70
CA CYS A 18 -5.11 5.37 12.97
C CYS A 18 -3.84 5.40 13.83
N ASP A 19 -2.65 5.46 13.22
CA ASP A 19 -1.40 5.46 13.97
C ASP A 19 -1.25 6.73 14.82
N GLU A 20 -0.53 6.58 15.91
CA GLU A 20 -0.19 7.66 16.83
C GLU A 20 0.49 8.82 16.09
N LYS A 21 0.12 10.06 16.43
CA LYS A 21 0.61 11.28 15.76
C LYS A 21 2.15 11.35 15.68
N ASN A 22 2.82 10.79 16.68
CA ASN A 22 4.27 10.81 16.78
C ASN A 22 4.96 9.52 16.32
N SER A 23 4.21 8.51 15.85
CA SER A 23 4.81 7.27 15.39
C SER A 23 5.80 7.51 14.25
N LYS A 24 6.91 6.79 14.27
CA LYS A 24 7.94 6.88 13.23
C LYS A 24 7.36 6.49 11.87
N LYS A 25 6.57 5.41 11.83
CA LYS A 25 5.94 4.88 10.61
C LYS A 25 5.07 5.94 9.92
N ARG A 26 4.26 6.67 10.70
CA ARG A 26 3.42 7.75 10.20
C ARG A 26 4.24 8.94 9.67
N LYS A 27 5.29 9.34 10.39
CA LYS A 27 6.18 10.43 9.96
C LYS A 27 6.92 10.07 8.67
N ASP A 28 7.44 8.85 8.58
CA ASP A 28 8.12 8.37 7.38
C ASP A 28 7.16 8.33 6.17
N CYS A 29 5.91 7.88 6.38
CA CYS A 29 4.88 7.91 5.37
C CYS A 29 4.57 9.35 4.91
N GLN A 30 4.38 10.29 5.84
CA GLN A 30 4.15 11.70 5.52
C GLN A 30 5.30 12.33 4.74
N LEU A 31 6.55 11.98 5.10
CA LEU A 31 7.73 12.47 4.39
C LEU A 31 7.72 12.00 2.92
N ILE A 32 7.45 10.72 2.68
CA ILE A 32 7.37 10.17 1.32
C ILE A 32 6.23 10.84 0.54
N LEU A 33 5.07 11.03 1.15
CA LEU A 33 3.93 11.72 0.51
C LEU A 33 4.28 13.15 0.12
N ASN A 34 5.03 13.89 0.95
CA ASN A 34 5.49 15.24 0.62
C ASN A 34 6.47 15.23 -0.57
N VAL A 35 7.39 14.26 -0.64
CA VAL A 35 8.29 14.11 -1.78
C VAL A 35 7.53 13.81 -3.07
N ILE A 36 6.52 12.93 -3.00
CA ILE A 36 5.66 12.60 -4.13
C ILE A 36 4.88 13.84 -4.58
N LEU A 37 4.27 14.56 -3.64
CA LEU A 37 3.50 15.77 -3.92
C LEU A 37 4.35 16.84 -4.60
N ASP A 38 5.52 17.16 -4.06
CA ASP A 38 6.45 18.14 -4.65
C ASP A 38 6.86 17.73 -6.08
N SER A 39 7.11 16.44 -6.29
CA SER A 39 7.45 15.92 -7.62
C SER A 39 6.29 16.05 -8.61
N LEU A 40 5.08 15.68 -8.21
CA LEU A 40 3.90 15.79 -9.05
C LEU A 40 3.58 17.25 -9.39
N LEU A 41 3.69 18.16 -8.43
CA LEU A 41 3.47 19.58 -8.68
C LEU A 41 4.42 20.13 -9.74
N ARG A 42 5.71 19.77 -9.69
CA ARG A 42 6.70 20.19 -10.69
C ARG A 42 6.46 19.58 -12.06
N TRP A 43 6.11 18.29 -12.12
CA TRP A 43 5.88 17.60 -13.39
C TRP A 43 4.61 18.07 -14.09
N PHE A 44 3.56 18.37 -13.33
CA PHE A 44 2.28 18.81 -13.88
C PHE A 44 2.16 20.34 -14.04
N ALA A 45 3.10 21.12 -13.51
CA ALA A 45 3.05 22.58 -13.63
C ALA A 45 2.89 23.09 -15.08
N PRO A 46 3.57 22.51 -16.10
CA PRO A 46 3.38 22.96 -17.48
C PRO A 46 1.98 22.63 -18.06
N ILE A 47 1.28 21.65 -17.51
CA ILE A 47 -0.01 21.15 -18.03
C ILE A 47 -1.17 21.72 -17.22
N LEU A 48 -1.07 21.68 -15.89
CA LEU A 48 -2.09 22.11 -14.93
C LEU A 48 -1.65 23.37 -14.17
N SER A 49 -1.26 24.40 -14.92
CA SER A 49 -0.56 25.58 -14.40
C SER A 49 -1.26 26.25 -13.21
N PHE A 50 -2.57 26.45 -13.27
CA PHE A 50 -3.32 27.09 -12.19
C PHE A 50 -3.50 26.18 -10.98
N THR A 51 -3.86 24.92 -11.19
CA THR A 51 -4.09 23.95 -10.10
C THR A 51 -2.83 23.68 -9.32
N THR A 52 -1.69 23.48 -10.00
CA THR A 52 -0.40 23.24 -9.33
C THR A 52 0.09 24.44 -8.57
N GLU A 53 -0.11 25.66 -9.10
CA GLU A 53 0.24 26.89 -8.43
C GLU A 53 -0.61 27.11 -7.16
N GLU A 54 -1.91 26.84 -7.24
CA GLU A 54 -2.82 26.94 -6.09
C GLU A 54 -2.42 25.97 -4.98
N ILE A 55 -2.21 24.69 -5.31
CA ILE A 55 -1.76 23.69 -4.34
C ILE A 55 -0.41 24.08 -3.75
N PHE A 56 0.52 24.53 -4.58
CA PHE A 56 1.84 24.95 -4.12
C PHE A 56 1.75 26.07 -3.08
N LYS A 57 0.93 27.10 -3.31
CA LYS A 57 0.71 28.20 -2.37
C LYS A 57 0.02 27.75 -1.07
N LEU A 58 -0.90 26.77 -1.15
CA LEU A 58 -1.56 26.23 0.04
C LEU A 58 -0.59 25.46 0.94
N VAL A 59 0.33 24.70 0.34
CA VAL A 59 1.29 23.87 1.08
C VAL A 59 2.45 24.73 1.62
N ASN A 60 2.93 25.69 0.84
CA ASN A 60 4.14 26.47 1.13
C ASN A 60 3.81 27.91 1.57
N LYS A 61 2.88 28.09 2.48
CA LYS A 61 2.43 29.41 2.96
C LYS A 61 3.55 30.33 3.46
N ASN A 62 4.66 29.75 3.95
CA ASN A 62 5.79 30.46 4.53
C ASN A 62 7.04 30.45 3.64
N ASP A 63 6.95 29.91 2.42
CA ASP A 63 8.10 29.82 1.52
C ASP A 63 8.32 31.16 0.81
N SER A 64 9.58 31.59 0.75
CA SER A 64 10.02 32.76 -0.01
C SER A 64 9.89 32.57 -1.52
N GLU A 65 9.72 31.34 -1.99
CA GLU A 65 9.52 31.03 -3.40
C GLU A 65 8.09 31.40 -3.84
N LYS A 66 8.02 32.29 -4.79
CA LYS A 66 6.75 32.91 -5.19
C LYS A 66 5.86 32.02 -6.07
N SER A 67 6.42 31.01 -6.75
CA SER A 67 5.68 30.18 -7.71
C SER A 67 6.33 28.84 -7.97
N ILE A 68 5.50 27.79 -8.19
CA ILE A 68 5.94 26.46 -8.62
C ILE A 68 6.66 26.50 -9.97
N HIS A 69 6.28 27.42 -10.86
CA HIS A 69 6.86 27.57 -12.19
C HIS A 69 8.32 28.04 -12.19
N LEU A 70 8.81 28.55 -11.07
CA LEU A 70 10.22 28.92 -10.89
C LEU A 70 11.07 27.76 -10.39
N LYS A 71 10.46 26.66 -9.98
CA LYS A 71 11.18 25.47 -9.46
C LYS A 71 11.72 24.61 -10.59
N LYS A 72 12.94 24.12 -10.42
CA LYS A 72 13.52 23.10 -11.31
C LYS A 72 12.92 21.73 -11.03
N LEU A 73 12.95 20.84 -12.03
CA LEU A 73 12.58 19.44 -11.83
C LEU A 73 13.46 18.79 -10.77
N ASN A 74 12.87 17.87 -10.00
CA ASN A 74 13.59 17.17 -8.96
C ASN A 74 14.65 16.25 -9.57
N VAL A 75 15.84 16.26 -8.99
CA VAL A 75 16.89 15.31 -9.25
C VAL A 75 17.01 14.42 -8.02
N PHE A 76 16.70 13.15 -8.16
CA PHE A 76 16.80 12.19 -7.06
C PHE A 76 18.22 11.62 -6.95
N PRO A 77 18.70 11.35 -5.72
CA PRO A 77 19.99 10.74 -5.52
C PRO A 77 20.05 9.35 -6.19
N GLN A 78 21.17 9.05 -6.86
CA GLN A 78 21.39 7.74 -7.48
C GLN A 78 21.32 6.59 -6.46
N SER A 79 21.64 6.87 -5.18
CA SER A 79 21.53 5.92 -4.08
C SER A 79 20.11 5.42 -3.80
N TRP A 80 19.08 6.10 -4.31
CA TRP A 80 17.68 5.63 -4.19
C TRP A 80 17.35 4.54 -5.21
N HIS A 81 18.18 4.38 -6.24
CA HIS A 81 17.98 3.34 -7.24
C HIS A 81 18.48 2.00 -6.69
N ASN A 82 17.55 1.10 -6.36
CA ASN A 82 17.86 -0.21 -5.79
C ASN A 82 17.09 -1.31 -6.54
N THR A 83 17.74 -1.87 -7.57
CA THR A 83 17.14 -2.90 -8.43
C THR A 83 16.76 -4.17 -7.66
N LYS A 84 17.53 -4.54 -6.63
CA LYS A 84 17.20 -5.70 -5.79
C LYS A 84 15.92 -5.47 -5.00
N LEU A 85 15.76 -4.28 -4.45
CA LEU A 85 14.54 -3.91 -3.72
C LEU A 85 13.33 -3.86 -4.65
N GLU A 86 13.49 -3.34 -5.86
CA GLU A 86 12.46 -3.31 -6.90
C GLU A 86 11.99 -4.72 -7.26
N GLN A 87 12.91 -5.65 -7.52
CA GLN A 87 12.58 -7.05 -7.80
C GLN A 87 11.87 -7.73 -6.63
N ASN A 88 12.29 -7.46 -5.40
CA ASN A 88 11.64 -7.99 -4.20
C ASN A 88 10.20 -7.46 -4.08
N TRP A 89 9.99 -6.17 -4.31
CA TRP A 89 8.66 -5.57 -4.26
C TRP A 89 7.76 -6.07 -5.39
N GLN A 90 8.31 -6.34 -6.58
CA GLN A 90 7.52 -6.93 -7.66
C GLN A 90 6.96 -8.31 -7.25
N ARG A 91 7.77 -9.16 -6.63
CA ARG A 91 7.31 -10.46 -6.10
C ARG A 91 6.21 -10.30 -5.03
N ILE A 92 6.35 -9.31 -4.14
CA ILE A 92 5.32 -9.02 -3.11
C ILE A 92 4.02 -8.57 -3.75
N ILE A 93 4.10 -7.74 -4.78
CA ILE A 93 2.93 -7.27 -5.54
C ILE A 93 2.25 -8.44 -6.26
N ASP A 94 3.02 -9.38 -6.83
CA ASP A 94 2.48 -10.56 -7.48
C ASP A 94 1.73 -11.46 -6.48
N ILE A 95 2.31 -11.71 -5.29
CA ILE A 95 1.62 -12.42 -4.20
C ILE A 95 0.33 -11.70 -3.80
N ARG A 96 0.37 -10.38 -3.62
CA ARG A 96 -0.82 -9.58 -3.30
C ARG A 96 -1.91 -9.70 -4.36
N ASN A 97 -1.54 -9.71 -5.63
CA ASN A 97 -2.50 -9.83 -6.74
C ASN A 97 -3.22 -11.18 -6.70
N GLU A 98 -2.53 -12.26 -6.39
CA GLU A 98 -3.14 -13.58 -6.23
C GLU A 98 -4.06 -13.64 -5.01
N VAL A 99 -3.64 -13.07 -3.88
CA VAL A 99 -4.49 -12.93 -2.70
C VAL A 99 -5.76 -12.14 -3.02
N ASN A 100 -5.61 -10.99 -3.67
CA ASN A 100 -6.75 -10.16 -4.04
C ASN A 100 -7.71 -10.89 -5.01
N SER A 101 -7.18 -11.65 -5.96
CA SER A 101 -8.01 -12.46 -6.87
C SER A 101 -8.85 -13.48 -6.11
N SER A 102 -8.26 -14.15 -5.11
CA SER A 102 -8.99 -15.08 -4.24
C SER A 102 -10.06 -14.38 -3.40
N ILE A 103 -9.74 -13.22 -2.82
CA ILE A 103 -10.70 -12.40 -2.06
C ILE A 103 -11.86 -11.95 -2.95
N GLU A 104 -11.59 -11.48 -4.17
CA GLU A 104 -12.65 -11.04 -5.10
C GLU A 104 -13.56 -12.20 -5.53
N THR A 105 -13.03 -13.41 -5.66
CA THR A 105 -13.86 -14.61 -5.92
C THR A 105 -14.85 -14.83 -4.77
N MET A 106 -14.39 -14.78 -3.52
CA MET A 106 -15.27 -14.93 -2.34
C MET A 106 -16.29 -13.78 -2.21
N ARG A 107 -15.92 -12.57 -2.63
CA ARG A 107 -16.85 -11.43 -2.68
C ARG A 107 -17.91 -11.62 -3.77
N ALA A 108 -17.53 -12.14 -4.94
CA ALA A 108 -18.48 -12.44 -6.02
C ALA A 108 -19.48 -13.52 -5.61
N GLU A 109 -19.05 -14.51 -4.84
CA GLU A 109 -19.88 -15.56 -4.24
C GLU A 109 -20.69 -15.07 -3.03
N LYS A 110 -20.52 -13.79 -2.61
CA LYS A 110 -21.16 -13.18 -1.42
C LYS A 110 -20.85 -13.91 -0.11
N ILE A 111 -19.72 -14.58 -0.02
CA ILE A 111 -19.26 -15.22 1.21
C ILE A 111 -18.73 -14.16 2.18
N ILE A 112 -18.04 -13.13 1.66
CA ILE A 112 -17.54 -11.98 2.42
C ILE A 112 -18.06 -10.67 1.81
N GLY A 113 -18.30 -9.67 2.67
CA GLY A 113 -18.68 -8.32 2.24
C GLY A 113 -17.46 -7.41 2.04
N SER A 114 -16.41 -7.61 2.84
CA SER A 114 -15.20 -6.79 2.84
C SER A 114 -13.96 -7.66 2.98
N SER A 115 -12.82 -7.21 2.43
CA SER A 115 -11.51 -7.86 2.62
C SER A 115 -11.11 -7.93 4.10
N LEU A 116 -11.59 -6.99 4.93
CA LEU A 116 -11.37 -6.99 6.37
C LEU A 116 -12.09 -8.12 7.12
N GLU A 117 -13.01 -8.83 6.48
CA GLU A 117 -13.66 -10.03 7.04
C GLU A 117 -12.87 -11.31 6.75
N ALA A 118 -11.85 -11.22 5.89
CA ALA A 118 -11.04 -12.34 5.49
C ALA A 118 -9.84 -12.54 6.44
N ASN A 119 -9.60 -13.80 6.80
CA ASN A 119 -8.36 -14.28 7.36
C ASN A 119 -7.65 -15.08 6.27
N ILE A 120 -6.45 -14.69 5.89
CA ILE A 120 -5.72 -15.31 4.79
C ILE A 120 -4.57 -16.19 5.29
N GLU A 121 -4.42 -17.35 4.69
CA GLU A 121 -3.24 -18.20 4.84
C GLU A 121 -2.56 -18.30 3.47
N ILE A 122 -1.31 -17.84 3.41
CA ILE A 122 -0.51 -17.78 2.18
C ILE A 122 0.55 -18.85 2.29
N VAL A 123 0.52 -19.82 1.40
CA VAL A 123 1.52 -20.90 1.31
C VAL A 123 2.54 -20.52 0.25
N LEU A 124 3.78 -20.32 0.64
CA LEU A 124 4.85 -19.83 -0.22
C LEU A 124 5.99 -20.83 -0.34
N ASP A 125 6.66 -20.81 -1.48
CA ASP A 125 7.95 -21.50 -1.66
C ASP A 125 9.05 -20.91 -0.77
N ASP A 126 10.20 -21.55 -0.72
CA ASP A 126 11.30 -21.21 0.16
C ASP A 126 11.82 -19.78 -0.06
N GLU A 127 11.92 -19.34 -1.31
CA GLU A 127 12.41 -18.01 -1.64
C GLU A 127 11.40 -16.92 -1.22
N ASN A 128 10.14 -17.08 -1.60
CA ASN A 128 9.08 -16.13 -1.30
C ASN A 128 8.75 -16.10 0.19
N TYR A 129 8.84 -17.26 0.89
CA TYR A 129 8.69 -17.32 2.34
C TYR A 129 9.78 -16.51 3.06
N ASN A 130 11.06 -16.69 2.65
CA ASN A 130 12.17 -15.95 3.26
C ASN A 130 12.08 -14.43 2.99
N LEU A 131 11.55 -14.04 1.85
CA LEU A 131 11.25 -12.65 1.55
C LEU A 131 10.07 -12.17 2.38
N GLY A 132 8.96 -12.90 2.34
CA GLY A 132 7.66 -12.51 2.88
C GLY A 132 7.65 -12.34 4.41
N LYS A 133 8.44 -13.14 5.14
CA LYS A 133 8.50 -13.07 6.62
C LYS A 133 8.91 -11.70 7.17
N ASN A 134 9.51 -10.83 6.34
CA ASN A 134 9.91 -9.49 6.74
C ASN A 134 8.81 -8.43 6.51
N TYR A 135 7.68 -8.82 5.96
CA TYR A 135 6.59 -7.91 5.59
C TYR A 135 5.28 -8.33 6.26
N ASP A 136 4.46 -7.37 6.59
CA ASP A 136 3.12 -7.60 7.11
C ASP A 136 2.11 -7.71 5.95
N PHE A 137 1.73 -8.93 5.62
CA PHE A 137 0.76 -9.17 4.56
C PHE A 137 -0.68 -8.81 4.96
N SER A 138 -0.99 -8.69 6.24
CA SER A 138 -2.31 -8.19 6.65
C SER A 138 -2.49 -6.73 6.23
N GLU A 139 -1.44 -5.90 6.40
CA GLU A 139 -1.42 -4.53 5.94
C GLU A 139 -1.39 -4.43 4.40
N ILE A 140 -0.55 -5.24 3.74
CA ILE A 140 -0.38 -5.20 2.28
C ILE A 140 -1.65 -5.62 1.55
N CYS A 141 -2.37 -6.62 2.03
CA CYS A 141 -3.60 -7.14 1.43
C CYS A 141 -4.87 -6.50 2.01
N ILE A 142 -4.75 -5.67 3.05
CA ILE A 142 -5.86 -5.01 3.76
C ILE A 142 -6.86 -6.04 4.27
N THR A 143 -6.35 -7.00 5.04
CA THR A 143 -7.14 -8.09 5.65
C THR A 143 -6.98 -8.05 7.16
N SER A 144 -7.92 -8.68 7.89
CA SER A 144 -7.86 -8.70 9.37
C SER A 144 -6.67 -9.47 9.89
N SER A 145 -6.28 -10.54 9.23
CA SER A 145 -5.04 -11.25 9.54
C SER A 145 -4.48 -11.97 8.31
N ALA A 146 -3.17 -12.14 8.31
CA ALA A 146 -2.46 -12.88 7.28
C ALA A 146 -1.42 -13.79 7.94
N LYS A 147 -1.45 -15.08 7.62
CA LYS A 147 -0.47 -16.04 8.07
C LYS A 147 0.31 -16.59 6.88
N ILE A 148 1.62 -16.56 6.98
CA ILE A 148 2.50 -17.10 5.94
C ILE A 148 2.99 -18.47 6.42
N THR A 149 2.86 -19.47 5.56
CA THR A 149 3.35 -20.82 5.78
C THR A 149 4.24 -21.26 4.64
N LYS A 150 5.16 -22.17 4.93
CA LYS A 150 6.07 -22.70 3.94
C LYS A 150 5.44 -23.91 3.27
N ALA A 151 5.52 -24.00 1.95
CA ALA A 151 5.07 -25.15 1.18
C ALA A 151 5.86 -26.42 1.59
N LYS A 152 5.16 -27.53 1.78
CA LYS A 152 5.78 -28.80 2.19
C LYS A 152 6.42 -29.56 1.02
N GLU A 153 6.01 -29.29 -0.21
CA GLU A 153 6.53 -29.89 -1.44
C GLU A 153 6.86 -28.78 -2.45
N ARG A 154 7.70 -29.11 -3.45
CA ARG A 154 8.17 -28.17 -4.49
C ARG A 154 7.06 -27.74 -5.47
N GLU A 155 5.91 -27.36 -4.99
CA GLU A 155 4.91 -26.70 -5.81
C GLU A 155 5.22 -25.21 -5.85
N ASN A 156 5.62 -24.72 -7.03
CA ASN A 156 5.83 -23.30 -7.31
C ASN A 156 4.48 -22.56 -7.44
N SER A 157 3.54 -22.83 -6.57
CA SER A 157 2.22 -22.19 -6.57
C SER A 157 2.00 -21.46 -5.26
N ILE A 158 1.54 -20.22 -5.39
CA ILE A 158 1.02 -19.45 -4.26
C ILE A 158 -0.39 -20.01 -4.00
N ILE A 159 -0.58 -20.67 -2.86
CA ILE A 159 -1.89 -21.15 -2.44
C ILE A 159 -2.43 -20.16 -1.42
N VAL A 160 -3.58 -19.58 -1.68
CA VAL A 160 -4.26 -18.68 -0.78
C VAL A 160 -5.51 -19.38 -0.23
N ASN A 161 -5.51 -19.64 1.07
CA ASN A 161 -6.68 -20.13 1.78
C ASN A 161 -7.32 -18.93 2.50
N THR A 162 -8.50 -18.53 2.06
CA THR A 162 -9.28 -17.50 2.73
C THR A 162 -10.31 -18.15 3.64
N CYS A 163 -10.35 -17.71 4.89
CA CYS A 163 -11.32 -18.15 5.88
C CYS A 163 -12.07 -16.96 6.46
N LEU A 164 -13.37 -17.10 6.71
CA LEU A 164 -14.14 -16.08 7.42
C LEU A 164 -13.62 -15.93 8.84
N LEU A 165 -13.38 -14.70 9.26
CA LEU A 165 -13.34 -14.40 10.68
C LEU A 165 -14.74 -14.57 11.24
N TYR A 166 -14.89 -15.52 12.17
CA TYR A 166 -16.13 -15.63 12.94
C TYR A 166 -16.24 -14.37 13.82
N THR A 167 -16.94 -13.37 13.33
CA THR A 167 -17.36 -12.25 14.16
C THR A 167 -18.53 -12.74 15.02
N SER A 168 -18.38 -12.65 16.34
CA SER A 168 -19.48 -12.78 17.28
C SER A 168 -20.66 -11.94 16.76
N PRO A 169 -21.89 -12.48 16.71
CA PRO A 169 -23.02 -11.72 16.21
C PRO A 169 -23.14 -10.41 16.99
N SER A 170 -23.31 -9.31 16.26
CA SER A 170 -23.51 -8.00 16.86
C SER A 170 -24.75 -8.06 17.77
N PRO A 171 -24.79 -7.33 18.90
CA PRO A 171 -26.03 -7.22 19.70
C PRO A 171 -27.25 -6.79 18.91
N ARG A 172 -27.09 -6.21 17.71
CA ARG A 172 -28.18 -5.86 16.79
C ARG A 172 -28.74 -7.05 16.01
N ASP A 173 -27.96 -8.14 15.89
CA ASP A 173 -28.40 -9.35 15.18
C ASP A 173 -29.14 -10.33 16.10
N LEU A 174 -29.25 -9.99 17.39
CA LEU A 174 -29.90 -10.78 18.43
C LEU A 174 -31.23 -10.16 18.90
N ALA A 175 -31.74 -9.13 18.22
CA ALA A 175 -33.00 -8.43 18.57
C ALA A 175 -34.15 -8.83 17.66
#